data_c3e4dff8693d68b83986c2fa938bc059
#
_entry.id   c3e4dff8693d68b83986c2fa938bc059
#
_cell.length_a   1.000
_cell.length_b   1.000
_cell.length_c   1.000
_cell.angle_alpha   90.00
_cell.angle_beta   90.00
_cell.angle_gamma   90.00
#
_symmetry.space_group_name_H-M   'P 1'
#
loop_
_entity.id
_entity.type
_entity.pdbx_description
1 polymer ?
#
loop_
_entity_poly.entity_id
_entity_poly.type
_entity_poly.pdbx_seq_one_letter_code
_entity_poly.pdbx_strand_id
1 'polypeptide(L)'
;RQRQMCIRDRLLTEYGRKTKLGNTEWNPGTLAGVIANERHCGDVLARKTFTPNFLTHKSKKNNNDRTQYRQRDHHEAIVSREVYNAANHLRASRSYTKKNRPLPVLSVVDDGILRGYVPFDKDWTGFSAEEYREASESVMREKQQDTVEVMNRLDLSGYEVVRAQYFATLQNPAMTISNGKLRFNTACLKKFEDVEYVELLLNSVDRCIAIRPCEKDNPNAIRWGRLKEGRWCASTLGCRGLAKALFDMMEWEEGLKYRFRGQLVGQNDDKLMLFEL
;
A
#
# COMPACT_ATOMS: atom_id res chain seq x y z
N ARG A 1 -8.01 13.01 21.82
CA ARG A 1 -7.89 11.53 21.96
C ARG A 1 -9.08 10.89 22.68
N GLN A 2 -9.62 11.49 23.73
CA GLN A 2 -10.78 10.96 24.50
C GLN A 2 -12.10 11.00 23.72
N ARG A 3 -12.36 12.02 22.89
CA ARG A 3 -13.69 12.20 22.24
C ARG A 3 -14.10 11.11 21.25
N GLN A 4 -13.19 10.58 20.45
CA GLN A 4 -13.53 9.53 19.45
C GLN A 4 -13.66 8.12 20.07
N MET A 5 -12.93 7.85 21.15
CA MET A 5 -13.12 6.62 21.93
C MET A 5 -14.49 6.63 22.64
N CYS A 6 -14.88 7.78 23.19
CA CYS A 6 -16.17 7.96 23.87
C CYS A 6 -17.40 7.76 22.97
N ILE A 7 -17.32 8.06 21.65
CA ILE A 7 -18.47 7.91 20.74
C ILE A 7 -18.83 6.43 20.53
N ARG A 8 -17.84 5.55 20.30
CA ARG A 8 -18.07 4.10 20.11
C ARG A 8 -18.61 3.42 21.37
N ASP A 9 -18.03 3.77 22.51
CA ASP A 9 -18.45 3.23 23.81
C ASP A 9 -19.87 3.69 24.14
N ARG A 10 -20.18 4.97 23.85
CA ARG A 10 -21.48 5.56 24.04
C ARG A 10 -22.56 4.92 23.16
N LEU A 11 -22.28 4.69 21.88
CA LEU A 11 -23.21 4.04 20.95
C LEU A 11 -23.61 2.64 21.43
N LEU A 12 -22.65 1.82 21.86
CA LEU A 12 -22.97 0.49 22.38
C LEU A 12 -23.81 0.54 23.66
N THR A 13 -23.55 1.52 24.50
CA THR A 13 -24.34 1.77 25.72
C THR A 13 -25.73 2.27 25.36
N GLU A 14 -25.88 3.21 24.43
CA GLU A 14 -27.17 3.72 23.93
C GLU A 14 -28.01 2.62 23.27
N TYR A 15 -27.39 1.70 22.53
CA TYR A 15 -28.06 0.51 21.98
C TYR A 15 -28.27 -0.60 22.99
N GLY A 16 -27.97 -0.39 24.27
CA GLY A 16 -28.18 -1.37 25.34
C GLY A 16 -27.39 -2.68 25.18
N ARG A 17 -26.28 -2.64 24.35
CA ARG A 17 -25.47 -3.83 24.14
C ARG A 17 -24.58 -4.12 25.34
N LYS A 18 -24.79 -5.29 25.96
CA LYS A 18 -24.03 -5.74 27.12
C LYS A 18 -22.79 -6.54 26.71
N THR A 19 -21.74 -6.42 27.50
CA THR A 19 -20.56 -7.28 27.41
C THR A 19 -20.92 -8.73 27.81
N LYS A 20 -20.03 -9.69 27.55
CA LYS A 20 -20.17 -11.09 27.98
C LYS A 20 -20.42 -11.22 29.51
N LEU A 21 -19.93 -10.30 30.30
CA LEU A 21 -20.07 -10.25 31.74
C LEU A 21 -21.35 -9.48 32.20
N GLY A 22 -22.19 -9.03 31.29
CA GLY A 22 -23.41 -8.30 31.55
C GLY A 22 -23.23 -6.80 31.81
N ASN A 23 -22.01 -6.27 31.73
CA ASN A 23 -21.74 -4.86 31.94
C ASN A 23 -22.19 -4.03 30.71
N THR A 24 -22.71 -2.84 30.97
CA THR A 24 -23.08 -1.86 29.91
C THR A 24 -21.92 -1.03 29.44
N GLU A 25 -20.87 -0.90 30.24
CA GLU A 25 -19.67 -0.17 29.88
C GLU A 25 -18.69 -1.04 29.08
N TRP A 26 -18.26 -0.54 27.94
CA TRP A 26 -17.31 -1.21 27.06
C TRP A 26 -15.92 -0.64 27.21
N ASN A 27 -14.94 -1.49 27.50
CA ASN A 27 -13.54 -1.10 27.52
C ASN A 27 -13.02 -0.95 26.07
N PRO A 28 -12.34 0.17 25.71
CA PRO A 28 -11.78 0.38 24.39
C PRO A 28 -10.84 -0.73 23.89
N GLY A 29 -10.08 -1.35 24.80
CA GLY A 29 -9.22 -2.48 24.49
C GLY A 29 -10.02 -3.73 24.09
N THR A 30 -11.15 -3.99 24.76
CA THR A 30 -12.06 -5.08 24.43
C THR A 30 -12.66 -4.87 23.03
N LEU A 31 -13.13 -3.65 22.73
CA LEU A 31 -13.65 -3.30 21.40
C LEU A 31 -12.61 -3.45 20.30
N ALA A 32 -11.39 -2.98 20.55
CA ALA A 32 -10.28 -3.17 19.61
C ALA A 32 -9.97 -4.65 19.36
N GLY A 33 -10.10 -5.48 20.40
CA GLY A 33 -9.93 -6.93 20.29
C GLY A 33 -11.05 -7.61 19.50
N VAL A 34 -12.30 -7.15 19.65
CA VAL A 34 -13.44 -7.64 18.86
C VAL A 34 -13.23 -7.32 17.38
N ILE A 35 -12.93 -6.07 17.05
CA ILE A 35 -12.68 -5.64 15.65
C ILE A 35 -11.51 -6.39 15.03
N ALA A 36 -10.47 -6.69 15.81
CA ALA A 36 -9.28 -7.39 15.33
C ALA A 36 -9.43 -8.90 15.14
N ASN A 37 -10.55 -9.46 15.57
CA ASN A 37 -10.72 -10.90 15.55
C ASN A 37 -11.09 -11.39 14.15
N GLU A 38 -10.16 -12.08 13.49
CA GLU A 38 -10.30 -12.61 12.14
C GLU A 38 -11.44 -13.61 11.98
N ARG A 39 -11.95 -14.17 13.07
CA ARG A 39 -13.10 -15.07 13.02
C ARG A 39 -14.38 -14.40 12.54
N HIS A 40 -14.48 -13.07 12.68
CA HIS A 40 -15.65 -12.34 12.17
C HIS A 40 -15.74 -12.34 10.64
N CYS A 41 -14.62 -12.47 9.92
CA CYS A 41 -14.62 -12.61 8.47
C CYS A 41 -14.44 -14.06 7.97
N GLY A 42 -14.67 -15.04 8.85
CA GLY A 42 -14.62 -16.46 8.48
C GLY A 42 -13.25 -17.13 8.60
N ASP A 43 -12.20 -16.40 8.98
CA ASP A 43 -10.84 -16.92 9.06
C ASP A 43 -10.51 -17.50 10.44
N VAL A 44 -9.51 -18.38 10.48
CA VAL A 44 -8.91 -18.88 11.72
C VAL A 44 -7.40 -18.72 11.66
N LEU A 45 -6.84 -18.08 12.69
CA LEU A 45 -5.39 -17.97 12.88
C LEU A 45 -4.96 -18.85 14.04
N ALA A 46 -4.18 -19.88 13.76
CA ALA A 46 -3.62 -20.79 14.74
C ALA A 46 -2.27 -20.28 15.28
N ARG A 47 -1.89 -20.76 16.44
CA ARG A 47 -0.65 -20.39 17.14
C ARG A 47 -0.49 -18.90 17.45
N LYS A 48 -1.56 -18.21 17.81
CA LYS A 48 -1.52 -16.83 18.32
C LYS A 48 -0.72 -16.70 19.62
N THR A 49 -0.65 -17.77 20.39
CA THR A 49 0.14 -17.87 21.63
C THR A 49 0.92 -19.17 21.64
N PHE A 50 1.99 -19.21 22.39
CA PHE A 50 2.76 -20.42 22.64
C PHE A 50 3.35 -20.40 24.05
N THR A 51 3.69 -21.58 24.57
CA THR A 51 4.36 -21.72 25.87
C THR A 51 5.85 -21.93 25.61
N PRO A 52 6.71 -20.95 25.86
CA PRO A 52 8.14 -21.05 25.58
C PRO A 52 8.87 -22.05 26.49
N ASN A 53 8.40 -22.22 27.72
CA ASN A 53 8.96 -23.12 28.71
C ASN A 53 7.85 -23.98 29.32
N PHE A 54 7.98 -25.29 29.17
CA PHE A 54 7.00 -26.26 29.68
C PHE A 54 6.97 -26.32 31.23
N LEU A 55 8.07 -25.97 31.90
CA LEU A 55 8.13 -25.97 33.36
C LEU A 55 7.31 -24.83 33.99
N THR A 56 7.28 -23.68 33.34
CA THR A 56 6.58 -22.50 33.86
C THR A 56 5.12 -22.41 33.43
N HIS A 57 4.71 -23.17 32.41
CA HIS A 57 3.39 -23.17 31.79
C HIS A 57 2.83 -21.78 31.42
N LYS A 58 3.68 -20.72 31.39
CA LYS A 58 3.28 -19.36 31.04
C LYS A 58 3.15 -19.23 29.53
N SER A 59 1.95 -18.90 29.08
CA SER A 59 1.68 -18.62 27.68
C SER A 59 2.17 -17.22 27.30
N LYS A 60 2.86 -17.09 26.16
CA LYS A 60 3.33 -15.83 25.57
C LYS A 60 2.63 -15.61 24.22
N LYS A 61 2.30 -14.35 23.93
CA LYS A 61 1.79 -13.98 22.60
C LYS A 61 2.88 -14.24 21.54
N ASN A 62 2.48 -14.87 20.45
CA ASN A 62 3.35 -15.12 19.33
C ASN A 62 3.44 -13.86 18.44
N ASN A 63 4.56 -13.16 18.55
CA ASN A 63 4.86 -11.97 17.74
C ASN A 63 5.87 -12.35 16.64
N ASN A 64 5.58 -13.39 15.85
CA ASN A 64 6.46 -14.02 14.86
C ASN A 64 7.62 -14.84 15.44
N ASP A 65 7.62 -15.14 16.75
CA ASP A 65 8.61 -16.04 17.37
C ASP A 65 8.48 -17.48 16.82
N ARG A 66 7.28 -17.86 16.37
CA ARG A 66 6.98 -19.19 15.77
C ARG A 66 6.00 -19.02 14.62
N THR A 67 6.11 -19.88 13.59
CA THR A 67 5.21 -19.91 12.44
C THR A 67 3.75 -19.96 12.86
N GLN A 68 2.94 -19.04 12.36
CA GLN A 68 1.49 -19.01 12.51
C GLN A 68 0.85 -19.61 11.26
N TYR A 69 -0.31 -20.24 11.41
CA TYR A 69 -1.06 -20.82 10.30
C TYR A 69 -2.41 -20.12 10.20
N ARG A 70 -2.73 -19.63 9.01
CA ARG A 70 -4.02 -19.01 8.71
C ARG A 70 -4.79 -19.89 7.74
N GLN A 71 -6.02 -20.22 8.12
CA GLN A 71 -6.99 -20.85 7.25
C GLN A 71 -8.05 -19.81 6.91
N ARG A 72 -8.21 -19.52 5.62
CA ARG A 72 -9.25 -18.62 5.11
C ARG A 72 -10.54 -19.40 4.93
N ASP A 73 -11.67 -18.69 5.08
CA ASP A 73 -13.03 -19.23 4.83
C ASP A 73 -13.31 -20.56 5.56
N HIS A 74 -12.82 -20.69 6.78
CA HIS A 74 -13.00 -21.85 7.63
C HIS A 74 -14.45 -22.04 8.08
N HIS A 75 -15.19 -20.95 8.23
CA HIS A 75 -16.58 -20.94 8.68
C HIS A 75 -17.31 -19.75 8.06
N GLU A 76 -18.64 -19.75 8.18
CA GLU A 76 -19.46 -18.65 7.68
C GLU A 76 -19.09 -17.32 8.35
N ALA A 77 -18.88 -16.29 7.52
CA ALA A 77 -18.48 -14.98 7.98
C ALA A 77 -19.67 -14.21 8.57
N ILE A 78 -19.44 -13.55 9.72
CA ILE A 78 -20.44 -12.65 10.34
C ILE A 78 -20.47 -11.30 9.61
N VAL A 79 -19.30 -10.84 9.15
CA VAL A 79 -19.12 -9.62 8.35
C VAL A 79 -18.30 -9.95 7.12
N SER A 80 -18.54 -9.23 6.02
CA SER A 80 -17.75 -9.44 4.82
C SER A 80 -16.27 -9.12 5.07
N ARG A 81 -15.39 -9.78 4.35
CA ARG A 81 -13.94 -9.59 4.43
C ARG A 81 -13.54 -8.14 4.18
N GLU A 82 -14.22 -7.47 3.25
CA GLU A 82 -14.01 -6.06 2.93
C GLU A 82 -14.30 -5.16 4.13
N VAL A 83 -15.44 -5.36 4.80
CA VAL A 83 -15.81 -4.61 6.00
C VAL A 83 -14.82 -4.87 7.14
N TYR A 84 -14.41 -6.12 7.33
CA TYR A 84 -13.42 -6.49 8.33
C TYR A 84 -12.06 -5.81 8.06
N ASN A 85 -11.57 -5.86 6.82
CA ASN A 85 -10.33 -5.22 6.41
C ASN A 85 -10.42 -3.70 6.60
N ALA A 86 -11.47 -3.05 6.09
CA ALA A 86 -11.67 -1.61 6.22
C ALA A 86 -11.66 -1.16 7.70
N ALA A 87 -12.34 -1.88 8.59
CA ALA A 87 -12.36 -1.59 10.02
C ALA A 87 -10.97 -1.70 10.67
N ASN A 88 -10.19 -2.72 10.30
CA ASN A 88 -8.84 -2.90 10.82
C ASN A 88 -7.85 -1.90 10.23
N HIS A 89 -7.96 -1.55 8.96
CA HIS A 89 -7.18 -0.49 8.32
C HIS A 89 -7.43 0.86 9.00
N LEU A 90 -8.69 1.22 9.23
CA LEU A 90 -9.05 2.43 9.95
C LEU A 90 -8.45 2.47 11.37
N ARG A 91 -8.44 1.33 12.05
CA ARG A 91 -7.83 1.18 13.37
C ARG A 91 -6.31 1.34 13.34
N ALA A 92 -5.65 0.81 12.33
CA ALA A 92 -4.20 0.85 12.17
C ALA A 92 -3.71 2.24 11.74
N SER A 93 -4.47 2.95 10.91
CA SER A 93 -4.10 4.24 10.35
C SER A 93 -4.42 5.41 11.28
N ARG A 94 -3.56 5.66 12.26
CA ARG A 94 -3.70 6.80 13.18
C ARG A 94 -3.63 8.16 12.49
N SER A 95 -2.91 8.25 11.38
CA SER A 95 -2.76 9.47 10.61
C SER A 95 -4.04 9.83 9.87
N TYR A 96 -4.72 8.82 9.36
CA TYR A 96 -5.92 8.96 8.56
C TYR A 96 -7.11 9.45 9.40
N THR A 97 -7.30 8.86 10.59
CA THR A 97 -8.40 9.21 11.50
C THR A 97 -8.31 10.65 12.02
N LYS A 98 -7.10 11.25 12.10
CA LYS A 98 -6.91 12.62 12.53
C LYS A 98 -7.37 13.65 11.50
N LYS A 99 -7.35 13.31 10.22
CA LYS A 99 -7.64 14.22 9.11
C LYS A 99 -9.11 14.25 8.70
N ASN A 100 -9.95 13.46 9.36
CA ASN A 100 -11.39 13.31 9.05
C ASN A 100 -11.67 13.04 7.56
N ARG A 101 -10.78 12.25 6.92
CA ARG A 101 -10.91 11.87 5.51
C ARG A 101 -11.82 10.63 5.38
N PRO A 102 -12.54 10.49 4.27
CA PRO A 102 -13.23 9.25 3.95
C PRO A 102 -12.23 8.10 3.83
N LEU A 103 -12.69 6.88 4.07
CA LEU A 103 -11.86 5.68 3.82
C LEU A 103 -11.44 5.66 2.36
N PRO A 104 -10.16 5.44 2.06
CA PRO A 104 -9.73 5.29 0.69
C PRO A 104 -10.33 4.01 0.11
N VAL A 105 -10.75 4.13 -1.13
CA VAL A 105 -11.14 3.00 -1.97
C VAL A 105 -10.03 2.81 -2.98
N LEU A 106 -9.63 1.58 -3.24
CA LEU A 106 -8.71 1.29 -4.34
C LEU A 106 -9.43 1.62 -5.66
N SER A 107 -9.06 2.73 -6.26
CA SER A 107 -9.48 3.08 -7.60
C SER A 107 -8.44 2.57 -8.59
N VAL A 108 -8.87 1.97 -9.67
CA VAL A 108 -7.98 1.48 -10.72
C VAL A 108 -8.18 2.36 -11.94
N VAL A 109 -7.09 2.70 -12.60
CA VAL A 109 -7.16 3.40 -13.88
C VAL A 109 -7.61 2.38 -14.93
N ASP A 110 -8.75 2.64 -15.57
CA ASP A 110 -9.41 1.72 -16.49
C ASP A 110 -9.06 1.95 -17.95
N ASP A 111 -8.42 3.07 -18.30
CA ASP A 111 -8.07 3.41 -19.68
C ASP A 111 -6.68 4.06 -19.82
N GLY A 112 -6.18 4.11 -21.06
CA GLY A 112 -4.91 4.75 -21.42
C GLY A 112 -3.65 3.95 -21.02
N ILE A 113 -2.50 4.65 -21.03
CA ILE A 113 -1.17 4.06 -20.76
C ILE A 113 -1.08 3.52 -19.32
N LEU A 114 -1.83 4.12 -18.38
CA LEU A 114 -1.84 3.75 -16.97
C LEU A 114 -2.95 2.75 -16.60
N ARG A 115 -3.53 2.07 -17.57
CA ARG A 115 -4.55 1.07 -17.32
C ARG A 115 -4.04 -0.04 -16.39
N GLY A 116 -4.85 -0.41 -15.38
CA GLY A 116 -4.46 -1.36 -14.35
C GLY A 116 -3.57 -0.79 -13.24
N TYR A 117 -3.22 0.49 -13.33
CA TYR A 117 -2.48 1.15 -12.26
C TYR A 117 -3.41 1.65 -11.17
N VAL A 118 -2.96 1.51 -9.93
CA VAL A 118 -3.68 1.94 -8.72
C VAL A 118 -2.97 3.13 -8.10
N PRO A 119 -3.63 4.29 -7.94
CA PRO A 119 -3.06 5.43 -7.23
C PRO A 119 -2.77 5.10 -5.76
N PHE A 120 -1.60 5.50 -5.30
CA PHE A 120 -1.15 5.25 -3.94
C PHE A 120 -1.45 6.45 -3.03
N ASP A 121 -2.26 6.23 -1.98
CA ASP A 121 -2.47 7.22 -0.93
C ASP A 121 -1.34 7.16 0.10
N LYS A 122 -0.53 8.23 0.17
CA LYS A 122 0.61 8.37 1.09
C LYS A 122 0.23 8.33 2.57
N ASP A 123 -0.99 8.72 2.90
CA ASP A 123 -1.50 8.79 4.26
C ASP A 123 -2.16 7.47 4.71
N TRP A 124 -2.44 6.57 3.77
CA TRP A 124 -3.05 5.28 4.01
C TRP A 124 -2.04 4.15 3.85
N THR A 125 -1.85 3.35 4.87
CA THR A 125 -0.87 2.27 4.90
C THR A 125 -1.52 0.90 5.06
N GLY A 126 -2.82 0.80 4.80
CA GLY A 126 -3.61 -0.36 5.18
C GLY A 126 -3.84 -1.39 4.10
N PHE A 127 -3.64 -1.09 2.84
CA PHE A 127 -3.80 -2.07 1.77
C PHE A 127 -2.64 -3.06 1.71
N SER A 128 -2.97 -4.32 1.54
CA SER A 128 -2.01 -5.41 1.35
C SER A 128 -1.56 -5.53 -0.11
N ALA A 129 -0.49 -6.27 -0.35
CA ALA A 129 -0.04 -6.59 -1.71
C ALA A 129 -1.11 -7.33 -2.53
N GLU A 130 -1.88 -8.22 -1.85
CA GLU A 130 -2.98 -8.97 -2.48
C GLU A 130 -4.10 -8.04 -2.94
N GLU A 131 -4.50 -7.06 -2.11
CA GLU A 131 -5.54 -6.09 -2.46
C GLU A 131 -5.13 -5.23 -3.67
N TYR A 132 -3.86 -4.79 -3.75
CA TYR A 132 -3.35 -4.08 -4.93
C TYR A 132 -3.36 -4.97 -6.18
N ARG A 133 -3.02 -6.26 -6.04
CA ARG A 133 -3.04 -7.21 -7.17
C ARG A 133 -4.46 -7.45 -7.66
N GLU A 134 -5.39 -7.75 -6.77
CA GLU A 134 -6.80 -7.97 -7.12
C GLU A 134 -7.40 -6.74 -7.80
N ALA A 135 -7.08 -5.54 -7.32
CA ALA A 135 -7.52 -4.30 -7.92
C ALA A 135 -6.98 -4.13 -9.35
N SER A 136 -5.68 -4.31 -9.57
CA SER A 136 -5.07 -4.22 -10.91
C SER A 136 -5.63 -5.28 -11.85
N GLU A 137 -5.80 -6.53 -11.39
CA GLU A 137 -6.33 -7.64 -12.18
C GLU A 137 -7.80 -7.43 -12.57
N SER A 138 -8.61 -6.76 -11.76
CA SER A 138 -10.04 -6.55 -12.03
C SER A 138 -10.28 -5.87 -13.38
N VAL A 139 -9.50 -4.85 -13.67
CA VAL A 139 -9.58 -4.09 -14.93
C VAL A 139 -8.95 -4.86 -16.11
N MET A 140 -7.90 -5.67 -15.81
CA MET A 140 -7.23 -6.46 -16.85
C MET A 140 -8.11 -7.64 -17.32
N ARG A 141 -8.84 -8.30 -16.42
CA ARG A 141 -9.70 -9.44 -16.74
C ARG A 141 -10.91 -9.07 -17.59
N GLU A 142 -11.51 -7.91 -17.37
CA GLU A 142 -12.71 -7.48 -18.12
C GLU A 142 -12.48 -7.33 -19.64
N LYS A 143 -11.25 -7.05 -20.07
CA LYS A 143 -10.91 -6.88 -21.49
C LYS A 143 -10.21 -8.08 -22.14
N GLN A 144 -9.92 -9.15 -21.44
CA GLN A 144 -9.39 -10.38 -22.07
C GLN A 144 -10.40 -11.04 -23.04
N GLN A 145 -11.67 -10.65 -22.96
CA GLN A 145 -12.68 -11.11 -23.94
C GLN A 145 -12.69 -10.31 -25.26
N ASP A 146 -12.08 -9.10 -25.28
CA ASP A 146 -12.19 -8.22 -26.48
C ASP A 146 -10.86 -7.86 -27.16
N THR A 147 -9.70 -8.28 -26.68
CA THR A 147 -8.43 -7.79 -27.24
C THR A 147 -7.34 -8.87 -27.38
N VAL A 148 -7.46 -9.69 -28.40
CA VAL A 148 -6.31 -10.41 -29.00
C VAL A 148 -5.42 -9.48 -29.84
N GLU A 149 -5.79 -8.22 -30.07
CA GLU A 149 -5.16 -7.36 -31.09
C GLU A 149 -4.24 -6.22 -30.56
N VAL A 150 -4.12 -5.95 -29.29
CA VAL A 150 -3.34 -4.76 -28.81
C VAL A 150 -1.99 -5.12 -28.20
N MET A 151 -1.66 -6.37 -27.96
CA MET A 151 -0.38 -6.78 -27.37
C MET A 151 0.85 -6.75 -28.32
N ASN A 152 0.68 -6.35 -29.57
CA ASN A 152 1.77 -6.35 -30.58
C ASN A 152 2.42 -4.98 -30.81
N ARG A 153 2.33 -4.00 -29.89
CA ARG A 153 2.90 -2.66 -30.11
C ARG A 153 4.08 -2.25 -29.23
N LEU A 154 4.59 -3.13 -28.39
CA LEU A 154 5.93 -2.95 -27.80
C LEU A 154 6.86 -3.97 -28.45
N ASP A 155 7.33 -3.63 -29.63
CA ASP A 155 8.43 -4.36 -30.27
C ASP A 155 9.71 -4.08 -29.49
N LEU A 156 10.05 -5.01 -28.59
CA LEU A 156 11.30 -5.03 -27.84
C LEU A 156 12.43 -5.75 -28.60
N SER A 157 12.23 -6.10 -29.87
CA SER A 157 13.24 -6.71 -30.71
C SER A 157 14.29 -5.68 -31.10
N GLY A 158 15.32 -5.53 -30.29
CA GLY A 158 16.43 -4.60 -30.51
C GLY A 158 17.00 -3.99 -29.23
N TYR A 159 16.43 -4.30 -28.07
CA TYR A 159 16.98 -3.88 -26.80
C TYR A 159 17.91 -4.94 -26.23
N GLU A 160 19.22 -4.68 -26.25
CA GLU A 160 20.17 -5.47 -25.49
C GLU A 160 20.00 -5.20 -23.98
N VAL A 161 19.91 -6.28 -23.21
CA VAL A 161 19.95 -6.23 -21.74
C VAL A 161 21.35 -5.78 -21.31
N VAL A 162 21.56 -4.49 -21.17
CA VAL A 162 22.81 -3.93 -20.66
C VAL A 162 22.90 -4.20 -19.18
N ARG A 163 23.79 -5.07 -18.76
CA ARG A 163 24.07 -5.39 -17.36
C ARG A 163 24.37 -4.11 -16.57
N ALA A 164 23.63 -3.88 -15.49
CA ALA A 164 23.61 -2.66 -14.68
C ALA A 164 24.95 -2.26 -14.02
N GLN A 165 26.03 -2.99 -14.24
CA GLN A 165 27.32 -2.77 -13.59
C GLN A 165 28.17 -1.65 -14.20
N TYR A 166 27.87 -1.18 -15.41
CA TYR A 166 28.77 -0.30 -16.13
C TYR A 166 28.39 1.19 -16.20
N PHE A 167 27.19 1.59 -15.72
CA PHE A 167 26.76 2.98 -15.84
C PHE A 167 26.13 3.52 -14.56
N ALA A 168 26.95 3.80 -13.56
CA ALA A 168 26.58 4.69 -12.47
C ALA A 168 26.62 6.16 -12.94
N THR A 169 25.92 6.50 -14.02
CA THR A 169 25.78 7.89 -14.41
C THR A 169 24.63 8.51 -13.62
N LEU A 170 24.94 9.54 -12.84
CA LEU A 170 24.02 10.43 -12.14
C LEU A 170 22.96 11.08 -13.05
N GLN A 171 23.04 10.85 -14.37
CA GLN A 171 22.18 11.41 -15.40
C GLN A 171 20.91 10.61 -15.68
N ASN A 172 20.88 9.32 -15.32
CA ASN A 172 19.70 8.49 -15.56
C ASN A 172 18.69 8.61 -14.41
N PRO A 173 17.39 8.79 -14.71
CA PRO A 173 16.36 8.75 -13.71
C PRO A 173 16.41 7.43 -12.93
N ALA A 174 16.31 7.51 -11.61
CA ALA A 174 16.31 6.33 -10.77
C ALA A 174 15.50 6.54 -9.50
N MET A 175 14.78 5.51 -9.11
CA MET A 175 14.05 5.37 -7.87
C MET A 175 14.77 4.37 -6.97
N THR A 176 14.86 4.66 -5.67
CA THR A 176 15.44 3.75 -4.67
C THR A 176 14.45 3.53 -3.55
N ILE A 177 14.21 2.27 -3.22
CA ILE A 177 13.34 1.85 -2.11
C ILE A 177 14.22 1.19 -1.06
N SER A 178 14.08 1.61 0.20
CA SER A 178 14.81 1.02 1.33
C SER A 178 14.15 1.38 2.66
N ASN A 179 14.02 0.41 3.55
CA ASN A 179 13.57 0.62 4.95
C ASN A 179 12.38 1.58 5.10
N GLY A 180 11.34 1.40 4.30
CA GLY A 180 10.16 2.26 4.32
C GLY A 180 10.37 3.68 3.80
N LYS A 181 11.44 3.91 3.03
CA LYS A 181 11.76 5.18 2.38
C LYS A 181 11.83 4.99 0.88
N LEU A 182 11.24 5.93 0.17
CA LEU A 182 11.32 6.06 -1.27
C LEU A 182 12.12 7.32 -1.63
N ARG A 183 13.06 7.20 -2.53
CA ARG A 183 13.89 8.32 -2.97
C ARG A 183 14.05 8.31 -4.48
N PHE A 184 13.79 9.44 -5.10
CA PHE A 184 14.10 9.71 -6.49
C PHE A 184 15.44 10.46 -6.59
N ASN A 185 16.20 10.24 -7.65
CA ASN A 185 17.41 11.02 -7.87
C ASN A 185 17.08 12.37 -8.56
N THR A 186 18.06 13.26 -8.60
CA THR A 186 17.90 14.58 -9.21
C THR A 186 17.62 14.48 -10.72
N ALA A 187 18.04 13.40 -11.38
CA ALA A 187 17.76 13.19 -12.78
C ALA A 187 16.26 12.99 -13.07
N CYS A 188 15.50 12.38 -12.13
CA CYS A 188 14.05 12.32 -12.22
C CYS A 188 13.43 13.73 -12.24
N LEU A 189 13.84 14.59 -11.31
CA LEU A 189 13.32 15.95 -11.21
C LEU A 189 13.62 16.79 -12.43
N LYS A 190 14.82 16.64 -13.03
CA LYS A 190 15.22 17.35 -14.24
C LYS A 190 14.41 16.97 -15.49
N LYS A 191 13.77 15.79 -15.49
CA LYS A 191 12.90 15.35 -16.60
C LYS A 191 11.51 15.95 -16.54
N PHE A 192 11.08 16.35 -15.34
CA PHE A 192 9.83 17.04 -15.08
C PHE A 192 10.16 18.46 -14.63
N GLU A 193 10.27 19.36 -15.59
CA GLU A 193 10.57 20.76 -15.32
C GLU A 193 9.49 21.37 -14.43
N ASP A 194 9.91 21.97 -13.31
CA ASP A 194 9.06 22.72 -12.35
C ASP A 194 7.92 21.94 -11.68
N VAL A 195 7.93 20.62 -11.72
CA VAL A 195 6.92 19.77 -11.04
C VAL A 195 7.30 19.55 -9.58
N GLU A 196 6.51 20.10 -8.66
CA GLU A 196 6.69 19.94 -7.21
C GLU A 196 5.93 18.74 -6.65
N TYR A 197 4.77 18.43 -7.23
CA TYR A 197 3.87 17.37 -6.78
C TYR A 197 3.67 16.31 -7.85
N VAL A 198 3.70 15.07 -7.42
CA VAL A 198 3.45 13.90 -8.28
C VAL A 198 2.51 12.94 -7.59
N GLU A 199 1.78 12.20 -8.38
CA GLU A 199 1.03 11.04 -7.95
C GLU A 199 1.83 9.77 -8.25
N LEU A 200 1.84 8.84 -7.32
CA LEU A 200 2.47 7.53 -7.45
C LEU A 200 1.39 6.48 -7.73
N LEU A 201 1.59 5.68 -8.77
CA LEU A 201 0.68 4.63 -9.18
C LEU A 201 1.42 3.29 -9.24
N LEU A 202 0.78 2.23 -8.79
CA LEU A 202 1.32 0.89 -8.78
C LEU A 202 0.50 -0.02 -9.70
N ASN A 203 1.17 -0.71 -10.61
CA ASN A 203 0.61 -1.86 -11.32
C ASN A 203 1.29 -3.13 -10.79
N SER A 204 0.54 -3.91 -10.06
CA SER A 204 1.04 -5.13 -9.43
C SER A 204 1.11 -6.32 -10.38
N VAL A 205 0.37 -6.29 -11.49
CA VAL A 205 0.38 -7.34 -12.53
C VAL A 205 1.67 -7.21 -13.35
N ASP A 206 1.93 -6.00 -13.88
CA ASP A 206 3.13 -5.72 -14.68
C ASP A 206 4.36 -5.42 -13.83
N ARG A 207 4.21 -5.39 -12.51
CA ARG A 207 5.28 -5.08 -11.54
C ARG A 207 5.97 -3.75 -11.84
N CYS A 208 5.16 -2.73 -12.09
CA CYS A 208 5.63 -1.40 -12.46
C CYS A 208 5.12 -0.33 -11.50
N ILE A 209 5.94 0.69 -11.27
CA ILE A 209 5.54 1.93 -10.62
C ILE A 209 5.58 3.06 -11.63
N ALA A 210 4.50 3.82 -11.71
CA ALA A 210 4.42 5.03 -12.50
C ALA A 210 4.42 6.28 -11.62
N ILE A 211 5.02 7.36 -12.11
CA ILE A 211 4.90 8.69 -11.54
C ILE A 211 4.27 9.60 -12.57
N ARG A 212 3.23 10.30 -12.16
CA ARG A 212 2.51 11.28 -12.97
C ARG A 212 2.54 12.64 -12.28
N PRO A 213 2.84 13.76 -12.98
CA PRO A 213 2.63 15.09 -12.44
C PRO A 213 1.19 15.28 -11.98
N CYS A 214 1.00 15.99 -10.89
CA CYS A 214 -0.34 16.30 -10.39
C CYS A 214 -0.36 17.65 -9.66
N GLU A 215 -1.54 18.19 -9.48
CA GLU A 215 -1.79 19.40 -8.70
C GLU A 215 -1.66 19.10 -7.20
N LYS A 216 -1.37 20.15 -6.42
CA LYS A 216 -1.27 20.06 -4.96
C LYS A 216 -2.56 19.56 -4.30
N ASP A 217 -3.69 19.86 -4.90
CA ASP A 217 -5.03 19.53 -4.40
C ASP A 217 -5.44 18.08 -4.67
N ASN A 218 -4.68 17.35 -5.48
CA ASN A 218 -4.90 15.93 -5.69
C ASN A 218 -4.76 15.18 -4.34
N PRO A 219 -5.74 14.34 -3.94
CA PRO A 219 -5.70 13.59 -2.69
C PRO A 219 -4.45 12.73 -2.53
N ASN A 220 -3.92 12.22 -3.65
CA ASN A 220 -2.74 11.36 -3.70
C ASN A 220 -1.44 12.13 -3.95
N ALA A 221 -1.49 13.49 -4.01
CA ALA A 221 -0.33 14.30 -4.28
C ALA A 221 0.81 14.09 -3.28
N ILE A 222 1.98 13.81 -3.79
CA ILE A 222 3.21 13.62 -3.02
C ILE A 222 4.21 14.71 -3.43
N ARG A 223 4.69 15.47 -2.46
CA ARG A 223 5.75 16.44 -2.71
C ARG A 223 7.08 15.72 -2.84
N TRP A 224 7.53 15.50 -4.05
CA TRP A 224 8.76 14.74 -4.33
C TRP A 224 10.02 15.59 -4.49
N GLY A 225 9.84 16.88 -4.73
CA GLY A 225 10.93 17.83 -4.90
C GLY A 225 10.67 19.14 -4.18
N ARG A 226 11.72 19.91 -3.97
CA ARG A 226 11.67 21.28 -3.46
C ARG A 226 12.77 22.12 -4.07
N LEU A 227 12.46 23.35 -4.36
CA LEU A 227 13.41 24.32 -4.83
C LEU A 227 14.22 24.86 -3.64
N LYS A 228 15.54 24.74 -3.65
CA LYS A 228 16.48 25.35 -2.71
C LYS A 228 17.49 26.15 -3.50
N GLU A 229 17.60 27.45 -3.21
CA GLU A 229 18.61 28.32 -3.83
C GLU A 229 18.66 28.19 -5.37
N GLY A 230 17.50 28.14 -6.01
CA GLY A 230 17.39 27.98 -7.46
C GLY A 230 17.72 26.59 -8.01
N ARG A 231 17.88 25.58 -7.14
CA ARG A 231 18.13 24.19 -7.55
C ARG A 231 17.07 23.24 -7.02
N TRP A 232 16.58 22.38 -7.89
CA TRP A 232 15.67 21.31 -7.50
C TRP A 232 16.39 20.22 -6.72
N CYS A 233 15.92 19.97 -5.50
CA CYS A 233 16.43 18.92 -4.61
C CYS A 233 15.37 17.84 -4.41
N ALA A 234 15.75 16.59 -4.60
CA ALA A 234 14.87 15.45 -4.35
C ALA A 234 14.54 15.32 -2.86
N SER A 235 13.27 15.06 -2.57
CA SER A 235 12.81 14.75 -1.21
C SER A 235 12.88 13.26 -0.96
N THR A 236 13.20 12.87 0.28
CA THR A 236 13.04 11.49 0.72
C THR A 236 11.64 11.33 1.25
N LEU A 237 10.88 10.40 0.68
CA LEU A 237 9.50 10.14 1.03
C LEU A 237 9.43 9.00 2.04
N GLY A 238 8.70 9.20 3.14
CA GLY A 238 8.35 8.10 4.04
C GLY A 238 7.21 7.31 3.42
N CYS A 239 7.45 6.04 3.10
CA CYS A 239 6.48 5.19 2.40
C CYS A 239 6.38 3.78 3.05
N ARG A 240 6.32 3.71 4.37
CA ARG A 240 6.34 2.42 5.09
C ARG A 240 5.27 1.44 4.60
N GLY A 241 4.06 1.93 4.32
CA GLY A 241 2.96 1.09 3.83
C GLY A 241 3.24 0.54 2.43
N LEU A 242 3.58 1.43 1.48
CA LEU A 242 3.94 1.03 0.12
C LEU A 242 5.17 0.11 0.11
N ALA A 243 6.22 0.47 0.87
CA ALA A 243 7.41 -0.35 0.94
C ALA A 243 7.08 -1.76 1.40
N LYS A 244 6.27 -1.90 2.46
CA LYS A 244 5.85 -3.21 2.95
C LYS A 244 5.09 -4.00 1.87
N ALA A 245 4.10 -3.39 1.22
CA ALA A 245 3.34 -4.04 0.15
C ALA A 245 4.24 -4.47 -1.02
N LEU A 246 5.22 -3.65 -1.39
CA LEU A 246 6.18 -3.98 -2.44
C LEU A 246 7.14 -5.10 -2.03
N PHE A 247 7.66 -5.07 -0.80
CA PHE A 247 8.53 -6.13 -0.30
C PHE A 247 7.79 -7.48 -0.25
N ASP A 248 6.54 -7.47 0.22
CA ASP A 248 5.69 -8.68 0.25
C ASP A 248 5.34 -9.16 -1.18
N MET A 249 5.06 -8.24 -2.12
CA MET A 249 4.69 -8.55 -3.51
C MET A 249 5.85 -9.11 -4.32
N MET A 250 7.04 -8.57 -4.12
CA MET A 250 8.24 -8.88 -4.89
C MET A 250 9.13 -9.92 -4.19
N GLU A 251 8.73 -10.38 -3.00
CA GLU A 251 9.51 -11.30 -2.15
C GLU A 251 10.92 -10.75 -1.85
N TRP A 252 11.03 -9.43 -1.65
CA TRP A 252 12.31 -8.79 -1.38
C TRP A 252 12.78 -9.00 0.05
N GLU A 253 14.09 -9.12 0.23
CA GLU A 253 14.71 -9.23 1.54
C GLU A 253 14.64 -7.91 2.32
N GLU A 254 14.17 -7.97 3.56
CA GLU A 254 14.14 -6.82 4.45
C GLU A 254 15.56 -6.31 4.74
N GLY A 255 15.73 -5.00 4.74
CA GLY A 255 17.02 -4.36 5.02
C GLY A 255 17.85 -4.04 3.78
N LEU A 256 17.57 -4.62 2.64
CA LEU A 256 18.27 -4.31 1.39
C LEU A 256 17.72 -3.03 0.74
N LYS A 257 18.51 -2.50 -0.19
CA LYS A 257 18.15 -1.33 -1.01
C LYS A 257 17.95 -1.78 -2.44
N TYR A 258 16.79 -1.47 -2.98
CA TYR A 258 16.44 -1.78 -4.35
C TYR A 258 16.41 -0.50 -5.17
N ARG A 259 17.08 -0.50 -6.33
CA ARG A 259 17.19 0.66 -7.19
C ARG A 259 16.72 0.32 -8.59
N PHE A 260 15.79 1.10 -9.08
CA PHE A 260 15.15 0.92 -10.38
C PHE A 260 15.45 2.10 -11.29
N ARG A 261 15.67 1.82 -12.56
CA ARG A 261 15.84 2.85 -13.58
C ARG A 261 14.49 3.34 -14.07
N GLY A 262 14.33 4.66 -14.18
CA GLY A 262 13.13 5.29 -14.70
C GLY A 262 13.21 5.51 -16.21
N GLN A 263 12.11 5.27 -16.89
CA GLN A 263 11.91 5.58 -18.31
C GLN A 263 10.83 6.66 -18.42
N LEU A 264 11.11 7.71 -19.19
CA LEU A 264 10.12 8.75 -19.46
C LEU A 264 9.23 8.28 -20.62
N VAL A 265 7.93 8.30 -20.43
CA VAL A 265 6.92 7.93 -21.41
C VAL A 265 5.94 9.09 -21.59
N GLY A 266 5.43 9.25 -22.81
CA GLY A 266 4.51 10.33 -23.15
C GLY A 266 5.23 11.58 -23.64
N GLN A 267 4.44 12.53 -24.18
CA GLN A 267 4.91 13.79 -24.73
C GLN A 267 4.09 14.94 -24.14
N ASN A 268 4.70 16.11 -24.01
CA ASN A 268 4.07 17.33 -23.48
C ASN A 268 3.45 17.15 -22.08
N ASP A 269 2.18 17.47 -21.91
CA ASP A 269 1.49 17.48 -20.59
C ASP A 269 1.17 16.08 -20.05
N ASP A 270 1.22 15.04 -20.90
CA ASP A 270 0.99 13.63 -20.50
C ASP A 270 2.30 12.88 -20.16
N LYS A 271 3.35 13.59 -19.80
CA LYS A 271 4.61 12.97 -19.40
C LYS A 271 4.44 12.17 -18.11
N LEU A 272 4.87 10.93 -18.14
CA LEU A 272 4.95 10.06 -16.96
C LEU A 272 6.28 9.33 -16.93
N MET A 273 6.68 8.86 -15.76
CA MET A 273 7.92 8.10 -15.60
C MET A 273 7.58 6.73 -15.04
N LEU A 274 8.00 5.68 -15.74
CA LEU A 274 7.82 4.29 -15.37
C LEU A 274 9.09 3.71 -14.74
N PHE A 275 8.91 2.86 -13.74
CA PHE A 275 9.95 2.06 -13.11
C PHE A 275 9.51 0.61 -13.09
N GLU A 276 10.23 -0.26 -13.78
CA GLU A 276 10.05 -1.71 -13.69
C GLU A 276 10.72 -2.21 -12.40
N LEU A 277 9.99 -3.03 -11.62
CA LEU A 277 10.40 -3.51 -10.30
C LEU A 277 11.14 -4.85 -10.35
#